data_6c250cc35258a2be3bb94ff1478b4b27
#
_entry.id   6c250cc35258a2be3bb94ff1478b4b27
#
_cell.length_a   1.000
_cell.length_b   1.000
_cell.length_c   1.000
_cell.angle_alpha   90.00
_cell.angle_beta   90.00
_cell.angle_gamma   90.00
#
_symmetry.space_group_name_H-M   'P 1'
#
loop_
_entity.id
_entity.type
_entity.pdbx_description
1 polymer ?
#
loop_
_entity_poly.entity_id
_entity_poly.type
_entity_poly.pdbx_seq_one_letter_code
_entity_poly.pdbx_strand_id
1 'polypeptide(L)'
;MANKLESDVQGKMMKTVRKYGGYVYKNAQNMYTEKGRPDLTACVPVSIKRLTELFDEDDKVGLFVAIEVKRNKKVYDSSDAQIIVGKQIQKASGLWFSIDDPDIVEALMIKFSDGGGN
;
A
#
# COMPACT_ATOMS: atom_id res chain seq x y z
N MET A 1 5.87 22.22 -21.80
CA MET A 1 6.20 21.24 -20.82
C MET A 1 5.28 20.04 -20.86
N ALA A 2 5.86 18.89 -21.13
CA ALA A 2 5.14 17.63 -21.15
C ALA A 2 4.36 17.38 -19.86
N ASN A 3 4.79 18.03 -18.80
CA ASN A 3 4.33 17.76 -17.44
C ASN A 3 2.86 18.06 -17.19
N LYS A 4 2.30 19.10 -17.86
CA LYS A 4 0.90 19.43 -17.65
C LYS A 4 -0.02 18.35 -18.19
N LEU A 5 0.25 17.86 -19.41
CA LEU A 5 -0.55 16.79 -20.02
C LEU A 5 -0.39 15.48 -19.25
N GLU A 6 0.85 15.15 -18.87
CA GLU A 6 1.13 13.97 -18.07
C GLU A 6 0.43 14.05 -16.71
N SER A 7 0.47 15.21 -16.06
CA SER A 7 -0.19 15.45 -14.79
C SER A 7 -1.71 15.27 -14.90
N ASP A 8 -2.31 15.75 -16.00
CA ASP A 8 -3.74 15.58 -16.24
C ASP A 8 -4.10 14.10 -16.41
N VAL A 9 -3.27 13.35 -17.12
CA VAL A 9 -3.48 11.90 -17.29
C VAL A 9 -3.38 11.18 -15.95
N GLN A 10 -2.37 11.50 -15.16
CA GLN A 10 -2.21 10.92 -13.81
C GLN A 10 -3.41 11.21 -12.93
N GLY A 11 -3.90 12.46 -12.96
CA GLY A 11 -5.07 12.86 -12.18
C GLY A 11 -6.32 12.04 -12.55
N LYS A 12 -6.53 11.79 -13.81
CA LYS A 12 -7.66 10.99 -14.29
C LYS A 12 -7.52 9.54 -13.84
N MET A 13 -6.30 8.99 -13.89
CA MET A 13 -6.04 7.63 -13.43
C MET A 13 -6.32 7.50 -11.94
N MET A 14 -5.88 8.46 -11.14
CA MET A 14 -6.13 8.45 -9.69
C MET A 14 -7.62 8.50 -9.37
N LYS A 15 -8.38 9.32 -10.10
CA LYS A 15 -9.83 9.38 -9.93
C LYS A 15 -10.48 8.03 -10.25
N THR A 16 -10.00 7.36 -11.29
CA THR A 16 -10.53 6.06 -11.66
C THR A 16 -10.29 5.01 -10.57
N VAL A 17 -9.08 4.98 -10.01
CA VAL A 17 -8.77 4.06 -8.90
C VAL A 17 -9.71 4.31 -7.73
N ARG A 18 -9.91 5.58 -7.36
CA ARG A 18 -10.80 5.94 -6.25
C ARG A 18 -12.25 5.60 -6.52
N LYS A 19 -12.68 5.72 -7.76
CA LYS A 19 -14.05 5.36 -8.18
C LYS A 19 -14.35 3.89 -7.87
N TYR A 20 -13.36 3.02 -7.98
CA TYR A 20 -13.51 1.59 -7.71
C TYR A 20 -13.12 1.20 -6.29
N GLY A 21 -13.02 2.18 -5.40
CA GLY A 21 -12.80 1.92 -3.98
C GLY A 21 -11.34 1.76 -3.58
N GLY A 22 -10.41 2.04 -4.49
CA GLY A 22 -8.99 1.92 -4.21
C GLY A 22 -8.42 3.14 -3.51
N TYR A 23 -7.26 2.93 -2.91
CA TYR A 23 -6.43 4.00 -2.37
C TYR A 23 -5.25 4.19 -3.31
N VAL A 24 -4.93 5.41 -3.67
CA VAL A 24 -3.84 5.69 -4.61
C VAL A 24 -3.09 6.94 -4.20
N TYR A 25 -1.79 6.92 -4.40
CA TYR A 25 -0.96 8.09 -4.17
C TYR A 25 0.12 8.23 -5.25
N LYS A 26 0.58 9.45 -5.38
CA LYS A 26 1.63 9.82 -6.34
C LYS A 26 2.98 9.70 -5.65
N ASN A 27 3.91 9.02 -6.27
CA ASN A 27 5.26 8.91 -5.74
C ASN A 27 6.07 10.16 -6.09
N ALA A 28 6.83 10.65 -5.12
CA ALA A 28 7.71 11.78 -5.35
C ALA A 28 8.83 11.39 -6.32
N GLN A 29 9.12 12.28 -7.27
CA GLN A 29 10.17 12.07 -8.27
C GLN A 29 11.17 13.22 -8.12
N ASN A 30 12.21 13.03 -7.31
CA ASN A 30 13.24 14.01 -7.11
C ASN A 30 14.61 13.33 -6.95
N MET A 31 15.67 14.12 -6.74
CA MET A 31 17.03 13.58 -6.68
C MET A 31 17.26 12.62 -5.50
N TYR A 32 16.40 12.65 -4.49
CA TYR A 32 16.54 11.83 -3.29
C TYR A 32 15.70 10.55 -3.34
N THR A 33 14.85 10.38 -4.35
CA THR A 33 14.02 9.19 -4.47
C THR A 33 14.73 8.14 -5.31
N GLU A 34 14.37 6.88 -5.07
CA GLU A 34 14.89 5.77 -5.84
C GLU A 34 14.52 5.91 -7.31
N LYS A 35 15.49 5.72 -8.20
CA LYS A 35 15.23 5.76 -9.64
C LYS A 35 14.41 4.55 -10.07
N GLY A 36 13.50 4.78 -10.97
CA GLY A 36 12.66 3.71 -11.50
C GLY A 36 11.40 3.43 -10.68
N ARG A 37 11.13 4.23 -9.65
CA ARG A 37 9.86 4.10 -8.93
C ARG A 37 8.70 4.47 -9.85
N PRO A 38 7.58 3.73 -9.77
CA PRO A 38 6.39 4.08 -10.55
C PRO A 38 5.86 5.46 -10.19
N ASP A 39 5.17 6.10 -11.11
CA ASP A 39 4.54 7.40 -10.83
C ASP A 39 3.42 7.29 -9.81
N LEU A 40 2.66 6.21 -9.87
CA LEU A 40 1.51 5.98 -8.99
C LEU A 40 1.63 4.63 -8.32
N THR A 41 1.20 4.56 -7.07
CA THR A 41 1.04 3.31 -6.33
C THR A 41 -0.38 3.22 -5.82
N ALA A 42 -1.01 2.07 -6.00
CA ALA A 42 -2.41 1.91 -5.62
C ALA A 42 -2.65 0.63 -4.84
N CYS A 43 -3.57 0.72 -3.89
CA CYS A 43 -4.15 -0.42 -3.22
C CYS A 43 -5.52 -0.64 -3.84
N VAL A 44 -5.70 -1.79 -4.49
CA VAL A 44 -6.91 -2.10 -5.24
C VAL A 44 -7.68 -3.20 -4.52
N PRO A 45 -8.90 -2.92 -4.02
CA PRO A 45 -9.68 -3.95 -3.34
C PRO A 45 -10.20 -4.97 -4.34
N VAL A 46 -9.95 -6.24 -4.05
CA VAL A 46 -10.40 -7.34 -4.88
C VAL A 46 -10.94 -8.43 -3.95
N SER A 47 -12.16 -8.92 -4.20
CA SER A 47 -12.71 -9.98 -3.36
C SER A 47 -11.90 -11.27 -3.52
N ILE A 48 -11.91 -12.09 -2.47
CA ILE A 48 -11.26 -13.40 -2.53
C ILE A 48 -11.85 -14.24 -3.65
N LYS A 49 -13.17 -14.17 -3.82
CA LYS A 49 -13.84 -14.86 -4.91
C LYS A 49 -13.27 -14.45 -6.27
N ARG A 50 -13.10 -13.15 -6.49
CA ARG A 50 -12.57 -12.65 -7.76
C ARG A 50 -11.12 -13.04 -7.97
N LEU A 51 -10.33 -13.08 -6.90
CA LEU A 51 -8.94 -13.52 -6.98
C LEU A 51 -8.85 -14.97 -7.46
N THR A 52 -9.73 -15.84 -6.99
CA THR A 52 -9.74 -17.25 -7.43
C THR A 52 -10.16 -17.41 -8.88
N GLU A 53 -10.89 -16.45 -9.43
CA GLU A 53 -11.25 -16.44 -10.85
C GLU A 53 -10.12 -15.95 -11.74
N LEU A 54 -9.30 -15.02 -11.22
CA LEU A 54 -8.22 -14.38 -11.98
C LEU A 54 -6.90 -15.12 -11.90
N PHE A 55 -6.66 -15.85 -10.82
CA PHE A 55 -5.38 -16.49 -10.53
C PHE A 55 -5.59 -17.96 -10.18
N ASP A 56 -4.57 -18.76 -10.50
CA ASP A 56 -4.56 -20.17 -10.15
C ASP A 56 -4.15 -20.35 -8.67
N GLU A 57 -4.45 -21.51 -8.12
CA GLU A 57 -4.15 -21.86 -6.73
C GLU A 57 -2.67 -21.71 -6.39
N ASP A 58 -1.79 -21.98 -7.35
CA ASP A 58 -0.33 -21.90 -7.13
C ASP A 58 0.24 -20.51 -7.33
N ASP A 59 -0.57 -19.56 -7.78
CA ASP A 59 -0.14 -18.17 -7.95
C ASP A 59 -0.06 -17.48 -6.59
N LYS A 60 0.75 -16.43 -6.54
CA LYS A 60 0.84 -15.54 -5.39
C LYS A 60 0.41 -14.16 -5.77
N VAL A 61 -0.22 -13.45 -4.84
CA VAL A 61 -0.53 -12.04 -5.00
C VAL A 61 0.23 -11.25 -3.95
N GLY A 62 0.59 -10.00 -4.28
CA GLY A 62 1.19 -9.12 -3.30
C GLY A 62 0.12 -8.46 -2.46
N LEU A 63 0.33 -8.38 -1.15
CA LEU A 63 -0.54 -7.62 -0.26
C LEU A 63 -0.01 -6.20 -0.13
N PHE A 64 -0.93 -5.25 -0.12
CA PHE A 64 -0.57 -3.86 0.18
C PHE A 64 -0.43 -3.72 1.69
N VAL A 65 0.80 -3.49 2.16
CA VAL A 65 1.09 -3.34 3.57
C VAL A 65 1.79 -2.00 3.79
N ALA A 66 1.16 -1.16 4.58
CA ALA A 66 1.74 0.12 4.97
C ALA A 66 2.18 0.04 6.43
N ILE A 67 3.40 0.44 6.70
CA ILE A 67 3.97 0.37 8.04
C ILE A 67 4.38 1.78 8.47
N GLU A 68 3.77 2.24 9.57
CA GLU A 68 4.15 3.46 10.25
C GLU A 68 5.19 3.09 11.30
N VAL A 69 6.43 3.53 11.11
CA VAL A 69 7.53 3.19 12.02
C VAL A 69 7.54 4.17 13.18
N LYS A 70 7.50 3.65 14.40
CA LYS A 70 7.54 4.44 15.63
C LYS A 70 8.77 4.10 16.44
N ARG A 71 9.18 5.02 17.32
CA ARG A 71 10.32 4.83 18.22
C ARG A 71 9.84 4.78 19.66
N ASN A 72 10.58 4.10 20.49
CA ASN A 72 10.36 4.13 21.96
C ASN A 72 8.95 3.77 22.36
N LYS A 73 8.37 2.79 21.68
CA LYS A 73 7.02 2.28 21.98
C LYS A 73 5.92 3.31 21.81
N LYS A 74 6.12 4.30 20.95
CA LYS A 74 5.10 5.32 20.66
C LYS A 74 4.18 4.94 19.50
N VAL A 75 3.80 3.67 19.46
CA VAL A 75 2.95 3.14 18.36
C VAL A 75 1.56 3.78 18.34
N TYR A 76 1.14 4.35 19.47
CA TYR A 76 -0.17 5.01 19.57
C TYR A 76 -0.11 6.51 19.28
N ASP A 77 1.09 7.07 19.06
CA ASP A 77 1.30 8.50 18.84
C ASP A 77 1.30 8.86 17.36
N SER A 78 0.32 8.36 16.62
CA SER A 78 0.19 8.72 15.21
C SER A 78 -0.47 10.09 15.09
N SER A 79 0.02 10.92 14.16
CA SER A 79 -0.62 12.20 13.87
C SER A 79 -1.99 11.98 13.26
N ASP A 80 -2.85 13.01 13.30
CA ASP A 80 -4.17 12.93 12.70
C ASP A 80 -4.09 12.61 11.20
N ALA A 81 -3.12 13.18 10.49
CA ALA A 81 -2.90 12.90 9.08
C ALA A 81 -2.56 11.43 8.84
N GLN A 82 -1.70 10.84 9.68
CA GLN A 82 -1.34 9.42 9.58
C GLN A 82 -2.54 8.52 9.82
N ILE A 83 -3.37 8.86 10.80
CA ILE A 83 -4.58 8.08 11.10
C ILE A 83 -5.56 8.15 9.93
N ILE A 84 -5.77 9.32 9.35
CA ILE A 84 -6.66 9.50 8.20
C ILE A 84 -6.20 8.62 7.03
N VAL A 85 -4.93 8.68 6.69
CA VAL A 85 -4.37 7.87 5.59
C VAL A 85 -4.47 6.38 5.92
N GLY A 86 -4.16 5.98 7.15
CA GLY A 86 -4.27 4.59 7.58
C GLY A 86 -5.69 4.06 7.41
N LYS A 87 -6.69 4.85 7.78
CA LYS A 87 -8.10 4.46 7.61
C LYS A 87 -8.49 4.37 6.14
N GLN A 88 -7.96 5.23 5.29
CA GLN A 88 -8.20 5.16 3.85
C GLN A 88 -7.63 3.87 3.25
N ILE A 89 -6.43 3.48 3.70
CA ILE A 89 -5.80 2.23 3.28
C ILE A 89 -6.64 1.04 3.71
N GLN A 90 -7.08 1.01 4.96
CA GLN A 90 -7.92 -0.07 5.49
C GLN A 90 -9.25 -0.16 4.74
N LYS A 91 -9.84 0.99 4.41
CA LYS A 91 -11.09 1.04 3.66
C LYS A 91 -10.93 0.45 2.25
N ALA A 92 -9.75 0.58 1.67
CA ALA A 92 -9.42 -0.01 0.38
C ALA A 92 -8.95 -1.46 0.51
N SER A 93 -9.10 -2.07 1.68
CA SER A 93 -8.71 -3.45 2.00
C SER A 93 -7.21 -3.68 2.10
N GLY A 94 -6.44 -2.62 2.23
CA GLY A 94 -5.02 -2.71 2.53
C GLY A 94 -4.78 -2.90 4.03
N LEU A 95 -3.57 -3.26 4.37
CA LEU A 95 -3.15 -3.42 5.77
C LEU A 95 -2.32 -2.22 6.19
N TRP A 96 -2.60 -1.73 7.41
CA TRP A 96 -1.89 -0.59 7.96
C TRP A 96 -1.52 -0.89 9.42
N PHE A 97 -0.23 -0.77 9.72
CA PHE A 97 0.31 -1.06 11.05
C PHE A 97 1.17 0.09 11.56
N SER A 98 1.11 0.32 12.85
CA SER A 98 2.04 1.21 13.57
C SER A 98 2.95 0.32 14.40
N ILE A 99 4.25 0.29 14.09
CA ILE A 99 5.18 -0.71 14.63
C ILE A 99 6.44 -0.03 15.14
N ASP A 100 6.90 -0.45 16.32
CA ASP A 100 8.14 0.04 16.93
C ASP A 100 9.24 -1.04 17.01
N ASP A 101 8.93 -2.27 16.67
CA ASP A 101 9.84 -3.40 16.84
C ASP A 101 9.95 -4.21 15.55
N PRO A 102 11.17 -4.34 14.98
CA PRO A 102 11.38 -5.15 13.78
C PRO A 102 10.91 -6.60 13.91
N ASP A 103 10.93 -7.17 15.10
CA ASP A 103 10.50 -8.55 15.32
C ASP A 103 9.02 -8.75 15.01
N ILE A 104 8.22 -7.71 15.16
CA ILE A 104 6.80 -7.76 14.80
C ILE A 104 6.64 -7.92 13.29
N VAL A 105 7.48 -7.24 12.51
CA VAL A 105 7.46 -7.36 11.05
C VAL A 105 7.84 -8.78 10.64
N GLU A 106 8.85 -9.37 11.27
CA GLU A 106 9.24 -10.75 10.99
C GLU A 106 8.09 -11.71 11.30
N ALA A 107 7.40 -11.53 12.42
CA ALA A 107 6.25 -12.35 12.78
C ALA A 107 5.14 -12.25 11.73
N LEU A 108 4.89 -11.06 11.20
CA LEU A 108 3.92 -10.87 10.13
C LEU A 108 4.34 -11.59 8.85
N MET A 109 5.62 -11.50 8.49
CA MET A 109 6.13 -12.17 7.30
C MET A 109 6.00 -13.69 7.41
N ILE A 110 6.30 -14.24 8.57
CA ILE A 110 6.12 -15.68 8.83
C ILE A 110 4.65 -16.06 8.66
N LYS A 111 3.75 -15.27 9.23
CA LYS A 111 2.32 -15.54 9.14
C LYS A 111 1.80 -15.55 7.71
N PHE A 112 2.31 -14.66 6.86
CA PHE A 112 1.85 -14.53 5.49
C PHE A 112 2.62 -15.42 4.50
N SER A 113 3.78 -15.95 4.87
CA SER A 113 4.56 -16.79 3.96
C SER A 113 4.03 -18.20 3.90
N ASP A 114 4.19 -18.82 2.74
CA ASP A 114 3.86 -20.23 2.56
C ASP A 114 4.89 -21.08 3.27
N GLY A 115 4.45 -22.03 4.09
CA GLY A 115 5.36 -22.92 4.79
C GLY A 115 6.05 -22.32 6.01
N GLY A 116 5.53 -21.21 6.53
CA GLY A 116 5.99 -20.68 7.81
C GLY A 116 7.38 -20.08 7.80
N GLY A 117 7.75 -19.37 6.76
CA GLY A 117 9.00 -18.62 6.75
C GLY A 117 10.24 -19.41 6.39
N ASN A 118 10.08 -20.41 5.62
CA ASN A 118 11.24 -21.13 5.06
C ASN A 118 11.99 -20.29 4.04
#